data_974ce40b9b16de4c562320bb0fd3e9ad
#
_entry.id   974ce40b9b16de4c562320bb0fd3e9ad
#
_cell.length_a   1.000
_cell.length_b   1.000
_cell.length_c   1.000
_cell.angle_alpha   90.00
_cell.angle_beta   90.00
_cell.angle_gamma   90.00
#
_symmetry.space_group_name_H-M   'P 1'
#
loop_
_entity.id
_entity.type
_entity.pdbx_description
1 polymer ?
#
loop_
_entity_poly.entity_id
_entity_poly.type
_entity_poly.pdbx_seq_one_letter_code
_entity_poly.pdbx_strand_id
1 'polypeptide(L)'
;MSDIYARQLEALRARSLDRHLREISSPSGAIVDLEGKRLINFSSNDYLGLANDPQLREAATKAIAEFGIGAGASRLISGTQSPHVRLETALAKWKETEAALCFSSGYAAALGTIPALVGKNDVIILDKLCHASLIDGAKLSGATLRIFPHNHLGKLKSHLEWARQKNSAARIVIITESVFSMDGDRAPLPEIVKLKMDFGAQLFLDEAHAVGVIGRNGRGLAFEENLSQEVDVQMGTLSKALGVSGGYICGSRNMTEWLINRARSFIFSTAPPPALAAAAKAAVDFLLSIGGEKRRQRLWRNIDILAEELSIQPASAIVPWIIGDEKETLAAAQNLQDNGFLVPAIRYPTVAKGAARLRFTLSAAHEATQLRSLAAAIKRLPKRDRTKPIRRLRSARGRPVAEQRTGH
;
A
#
# COMPACT_ATOMS: atom_id res chain seq x y z
N MET A 1 15.77 -36.54 -10.27
CA MET A 1 15.92 -35.41 -9.30
C MET A 1 14.57 -35.23 -8.63
N SER A 2 14.50 -35.44 -7.28
CA SER A 2 13.25 -35.16 -6.58
C SER A 2 12.95 -33.69 -6.72
N ASP A 3 11.73 -33.34 -7.11
CA ASP A 3 11.30 -31.95 -7.27
C ASP A 3 11.42 -31.19 -5.94
N ILE A 4 12.44 -30.34 -5.84
CA ILE A 4 12.68 -29.51 -4.62
C ILE A 4 11.49 -28.60 -4.33
N TYR A 5 10.80 -28.13 -5.36
CA TYR A 5 9.63 -27.27 -5.20
C TYR A 5 8.43 -28.03 -4.64
N ALA A 6 8.23 -29.29 -5.02
CA ALA A 6 7.17 -30.13 -4.47
C ALA A 6 7.31 -30.28 -2.96
N ARG A 7 8.51 -30.59 -2.45
CA ARG A 7 8.79 -30.68 -1.00
C ARG A 7 8.58 -29.35 -0.28
N GLN A 8 9.00 -28.23 -0.89
CA GLN A 8 8.79 -26.90 -0.31
C GLN A 8 7.30 -26.54 -0.26
N LEU A 9 6.53 -26.85 -1.30
CA LEU A 9 5.09 -26.64 -1.33
C LEU A 9 4.36 -27.50 -0.29
N GLU A 10 4.79 -28.77 -0.12
CA GLU A 10 4.26 -29.63 0.93
C GLU A 10 4.47 -29.05 2.34
N ALA A 11 5.68 -28.52 2.60
CA ALA A 11 5.99 -27.85 3.85
C ALA A 11 5.15 -26.57 4.08
N LEU A 12 4.79 -25.84 3.02
CA LEU A 12 3.85 -24.71 3.11
C LEU A 12 2.42 -25.19 3.41
N ARG A 13 1.94 -26.24 2.72
CA ARG A 13 0.61 -26.84 2.92
C ARG A 13 0.45 -27.36 4.35
N ALA A 14 1.43 -28.10 4.87
CA ALA A 14 1.42 -28.60 6.23
C ALA A 14 1.28 -27.49 7.30
N ARG A 15 1.67 -26.26 6.95
CA ARG A 15 1.58 -25.07 7.82
C ARG A 15 0.40 -24.15 7.46
N SER A 16 -0.45 -24.54 6.52
CA SER A 16 -1.56 -23.69 5.98
C SER A 16 -1.07 -22.32 5.49
N LEU A 17 0.10 -22.28 4.84
CA LEU A 17 0.73 -21.07 4.32
C LEU A 17 0.79 -21.03 2.79
N ASP A 18 0.37 -22.09 2.13
CA ASP A 18 0.26 -22.14 0.67
C ASP A 18 -0.78 -21.13 0.16
N ARG A 19 -0.62 -20.71 -1.09
CA ARG A 19 -1.46 -19.73 -1.75
C ARG A 19 -1.85 -20.21 -3.13
N HIS A 20 -3.10 -19.95 -3.50
CA HIS A 20 -3.64 -20.32 -4.81
C HIS A 20 -4.23 -19.07 -5.48
N LEU A 21 -4.07 -18.98 -6.79
CA LEU A 21 -4.81 -18.02 -7.60
C LEU A 21 -6.25 -18.50 -7.70
N ARG A 22 -7.19 -17.55 -7.65
CA ARG A 22 -8.62 -17.80 -7.79
C ARG A 22 -9.16 -16.91 -8.89
N GLU A 23 -9.86 -17.51 -9.84
CA GLU A 23 -10.40 -16.81 -10.99
C GLU A 23 -11.66 -16.03 -10.63
N ILE A 24 -11.66 -14.74 -10.94
CA ILE A 24 -12.85 -13.89 -10.94
C ILE A 24 -13.27 -13.70 -12.39
N SER A 25 -14.44 -14.21 -12.76
CA SER A 25 -14.96 -14.21 -14.14
C SER A 25 -15.84 -13.00 -14.47
N SER A 26 -16.01 -12.07 -13.53
CA SER A 26 -16.75 -10.81 -13.70
C SER A 26 -15.84 -9.59 -13.73
N PRO A 27 -16.32 -8.41 -14.17
CA PRO A 27 -15.61 -7.16 -13.95
C PRO A 27 -15.37 -6.88 -12.46
N SER A 28 -14.31 -6.11 -12.14
CA SER A 28 -14.08 -5.64 -10.76
C SER A 28 -15.23 -4.77 -10.28
N GLY A 29 -15.67 -4.98 -9.01
CA GLY A 29 -16.78 -4.25 -8.42
C GLY A 29 -17.13 -4.72 -7.02
N ALA A 30 -18.22 -4.18 -6.46
CA ALA A 30 -18.77 -4.58 -5.16
C ALA A 30 -19.36 -5.99 -5.16
N ILE A 31 -19.69 -6.52 -6.33
CA ILE A 31 -20.17 -7.90 -6.54
C ILE A 31 -19.26 -8.51 -7.59
N VAL A 32 -18.81 -9.74 -7.34
CA VAL A 32 -17.94 -10.49 -8.25
C VAL A 32 -18.39 -11.95 -8.36
N ASP A 33 -18.09 -12.56 -9.51
CA ASP A 33 -18.30 -13.99 -9.73
C ASP A 33 -16.97 -14.71 -9.55
N LEU A 34 -16.85 -15.47 -8.48
CA LEU A 34 -15.66 -16.21 -8.09
C LEU A 34 -15.94 -17.70 -8.15
N GLU A 35 -15.27 -18.41 -9.06
CA GLU A 35 -15.43 -19.87 -9.21
C GLU A 35 -16.92 -20.29 -9.30
N GLY A 36 -17.72 -19.52 -10.07
CA GLY A 36 -19.14 -19.76 -10.28
C GLY A 36 -20.07 -19.30 -9.15
N LYS A 37 -19.54 -18.70 -8.08
CA LYS A 37 -20.34 -18.14 -6.97
C LYS A 37 -20.35 -16.62 -7.05
N ARG A 38 -21.54 -16.03 -6.97
CA ARG A 38 -21.72 -14.57 -6.88
C ARG A 38 -21.55 -14.10 -5.43
N LEU A 39 -20.54 -13.26 -5.19
CA LEU A 39 -20.13 -12.83 -3.85
C LEU A 39 -20.08 -11.31 -3.74
N ILE A 40 -20.42 -10.77 -2.57
CA ILE A 40 -20.18 -9.36 -2.22
C ILE A 40 -18.70 -9.23 -1.83
N ASN A 41 -17.99 -8.36 -2.55
CA ASN A 41 -16.53 -8.28 -2.52
C ASN A 41 -16.01 -7.26 -1.51
N PHE A 42 -15.60 -7.71 -0.35
CA PHE A 42 -14.91 -6.91 0.66
C PHE A 42 -13.39 -7.12 0.67
N SER A 43 -12.81 -7.53 -0.47
CA SER A 43 -11.37 -7.82 -0.64
C SER A 43 -10.65 -6.81 -1.52
N SER A 44 -11.38 -6.05 -2.34
CA SER A 44 -10.79 -5.14 -3.33
C SER A 44 -10.29 -3.86 -2.69
N ASN A 45 -9.15 -3.34 -3.19
CA ASN A 45 -8.66 -2.00 -2.86
C ASN A 45 -9.27 -0.91 -3.76
N ASP A 46 -10.23 -1.22 -4.61
CA ASP A 46 -10.98 -0.25 -5.42
C ASP A 46 -11.98 0.52 -4.53
N TYR A 47 -11.44 1.37 -3.65
CA TYR A 47 -12.19 2.07 -2.62
C TYR A 47 -13.33 2.94 -3.17
N LEU A 48 -13.14 3.48 -4.37
CA LEU A 48 -14.13 4.35 -5.00
C LEU A 48 -14.98 3.64 -6.06
N GLY A 49 -14.69 2.37 -6.37
CA GLY A 49 -15.39 1.62 -7.42
C GLY A 49 -15.10 2.20 -8.80
N LEU A 50 -13.88 2.65 -9.07
CA LEU A 50 -13.49 3.25 -10.35
C LEU A 50 -12.92 2.25 -11.35
N ALA A 51 -12.54 1.04 -10.93
CA ALA A 51 -11.91 0.07 -11.81
C ALA A 51 -12.76 -0.34 -13.04
N ASN A 52 -14.08 -0.18 -12.96
CA ASN A 52 -15.00 -0.41 -14.06
C ASN A 52 -15.85 0.82 -14.40
N ASP A 53 -15.37 2.02 -14.06
CA ASP A 53 -16.10 3.27 -14.30
C ASP A 53 -16.16 3.58 -15.82
N PRO A 54 -17.36 3.93 -16.36
CA PRO A 54 -17.51 4.21 -17.79
C PRO A 54 -16.62 5.34 -18.33
N GLN A 55 -16.35 6.38 -17.52
CA GLN A 55 -15.52 7.50 -17.94
C GLN A 55 -14.05 7.07 -18.12
N LEU A 56 -13.54 6.22 -17.23
CA LEU A 56 -12.19 5.68 -17.33
C LEU A 56 -12.06 4.74 -18.53
N ARG A 57 -13.07 3.91 -18.75
CA ARG A 57 -13.13 3.00 -19.92
C ARG A 57 -13.14 3.79 -21.23
N GLU A 58 -13.93 4.85 -21.32
CA GLU A 58 -13.99 5.72 -22.49
C GLU A 58 -12.64 6.38 -22.77
N ALA A 59 -11.99 6.93 -21.73
CA ALA A 59 -10.66 7.53 -21.86
C ALA A 59 -9.61 6.53 -22.36
N ALA A 60 -9.64 5.30 -21.83
CA ALA A 60 -8.75 4.22 -22.28
C ALA A 60 -9.03 3.86 -23.75
N THR A 61 -10.29 3.69 -24.15
CA THR A 61 -10.70 3.32 -25.51
C THR A 61 -10.26 4.38 -26.52
N LYS A 62 -10.45 5.66 -26.22
CA LYS A 62 -9.98 6.76 -27.06
C LYS A 62 -8.45 6.74 -27.23
N ALA A 63 -7.73 6.52 -26.13
CA ALA A 63 -6.28 6.45 -26.16
C ALA A 63 -5.76 5.21 -26.93
N ILE A 64 -6.47 4.08 -26.89
CA ILE A 64 -6.13 2.90 -27.73
C ILE A 64 -6.29 3.26 -29.20
N ALA A 65 -7.35 3.92 -29.59
CA ALA A 65 -7.60 4.32 -30.98
C ALA A 65 -6.54 5.32 -31.52
N GLU A 66 -6.03 6.21 -30.64
CA GLU A 66 -5.07 7.25 -31.05
C GLU A 66 -3.60 6.78 -30.95
N PHE A 67 -3.23 6.05 -29.89
CA PHE A 67 -1.84 5.72 -29.56
C PHE A 67 -1.51 4.22 -29.67
N GLY A 68 -2.48 3.37 -29.94
CA GLY A 68 -2.32 1.92 -29.92
C GLY A 68 -2.34 1.32 -28.51
N ILE A 69 -2.03 -0.01 -28.45
CA ILE A 69 -2.16 -0.79 -27.20
C ILE A 69 -0.93 -0.73 -26.30
N GLY A 70 0.25 -0.40 -26.81
CA GLY A 70 1.50 -0.41 -26.07
C GLY A 70 2.43 0.72 -26.49
N ALA A 71 3.45 1.00 -25.68
CA ALA A 71 4.41 2.07 -25.93
C ALA A 71 5.63 1.67 -26.76
N GLY A 72 5.89 0.37 -26.90
CA GLY A 72 6.96 -0.21 -27.77
C GLY A 72 8.40 -0.01 -27.30
N ALA A 73 8.67 0.85 -26.30
CA ALA A 73 10.00 1.15 -25.80
C ALA A 73 9.97 1.64 -24.35
N SER A 74 11.15 1.79 -23.73
CA SER A 74 11.26 2.50 -22.43
C SER A 74 10.96 3.99 -22.57
N ARG A 75 10.63 4.63 -21.44
CA ARG A 75 10.27 6.06 -21.37
C ARG A 75 11.36 6.97 -21.96
N LEU A 76 12.62 6.62 -21.77
CA LEU A 76 13.78 7.42 -22.22
C LEU A 76 14.11 7.25 -23.72
N ILE A 77 13.60 6.22 -24.36
CA ILE A 77 13.88 5.97 -25.78
C ILE A 77 12.77 6.61 -26.62
N SER A 78 11.67 5.87 -26.87
CA SER A 78 10.52 6.36 -27.64
C SER A 78 9.18 6.05 -26.96
N GLY A 79 9.19 5.51 -25.75
CA GLY A 79 8.00 5.10 -25.01
C GLY A 79 7.29 6.26 -24.27
N THR A 80 7.85 7.47 -24.24
CA THR A 80 7.15 8.63 -23.66
C THR A 80 6.19 9.22 -24.69
N GLN A 81 4.90 8.94 -24.50
CA GLN A 81 3.81 9.45 -25.35
C GLN A 81 3.00 10.53 -24.59
N SER A 82 2.21 11.34 -25.31
CA SER A 82 1.43 12.44 -24.74
C SER A 82 0.55 12.05 -23.52
N PRO A 83 -0.11 10.87 -23.47
CA PRO A 83 -0.88 10.48 -22.29
C PRO A 83 -0.05 10.38 -21.00
N HIS A 84 1.21 9.94 -21.08
CA HIS A 84 2.11 9.88 -19.92
C HIS A 84 2.41 11.27 -19.37
N VAL A 85 2.78 12.22 -20.25
CA VAL A 85 3.09 13.61 -19.87
C VAL A 85 1.87 14.30 -19.28
N ARG A 86 0.69 14.11 -19.91
CA ARG A 86 -0.58 14.67 -19.41
C ARG A 86 -0.95 14.12 -18.02
N LEU A 87 -0.73 12.83 -17.77
CA LEU A 87 -0.96 12.23 -16.46
C LEU A 87 -0.01 12.80 -15.40
N GLU A 88 1.30 12.85 -15.68
CA GLU A 88 2.31 13.38 -14.75
C GLU A 88 2.04 14.86 -14.43
N THR A 89 1.65 15.66 -15.41
CA THR A 89 1.22 17.05 -15.19
C THR A 89 -0.03 17.13 -14.31
N ALA A 90 -1.02 16.26 -14.53
CA ALA A 90 -2.25 16.23 -13.72
C ALA A 90 -1.96 15.78 -12.27
N LEU A 91 -1.08 14.80 -12.08
CA LEU A 91 -0.66 14.33 -10.75
C LEU A 91 0.09 15.42 -9.98
N ALA A 92 1.06 16.09 -10.61
CA ALA A 92 1.80 17.18 -9.99
C ALA A 92 0.84 18.30 -9.52
N LYS A 93 -0.09 18.72 -10.41
CA LYS A 93 -1.13 19.72 -10.07
C LYS A 93 -2.03 19.23 -8.94
N TRP A 94 -2.51 17.98 -9.00
CA TRP A 94 -3.39 17.41 -7.98
C TRP A 94 -2.72 17.34 -6.62
N LYS A 95 -1.44 16.93 -6.58
CA LYS A 95 -0.65 16.82 -5.35
C LYS A 95 0.02 18.12 -4.91
N GLU A 96 -0.18 19.23 -5.66
CA GLU A 96 0.44 20.54 -5.41
C GLU A 96 1.96 20.45 -5.25
N THR A 97 2.59 19.72 -6.16
CA THR A 97 4.05 19.55 -6.24
C THR A 97 4.59 20.08 -7.56
N GLU A 98 5.90 20.31 -7.65
CA GLU A 98 6.51 20.86 -8.87
C GLU A 98 6.51 19.87 -10.04
N ALA A 99 6.61 18.56 -9.73
CA ALA A 99 6.65 17.51 -10.74
C ALA A 99 6.14 16.17 -10.20
N ALA A 100 5.79 15.28 -11.14
CA ALA A 100 5.46 13.88 -10.88
C ALA A 100 6.13 12.96 -11.89
N LEU A 101 6.39 11.72 -11.50
CA LEU A 101 6.94 10.66 -12.35
C LEU A 101 6.14 9.38 -12.15
N CYS A 102 5.68 8.77 -13.25
CA CYS A 102 4.91 7.53 -13.24
C CYS A 102 5.76 6.30 -13.46
N PHE A 103 5.40 5.21 -12.78
CA PHE A 103 6.01 3.88 -12.84
C PHE A 103 4.96 2.83 -13.18
N SER A 104 5.40 1.64 -13.60
CA SER A 104 4.51 0.52 -13.94
C SER A 104 3.67 0.00 -12.76
N SER A 105 4.12 0.23 -11.53
CA SER A 105 3.39 -0.12 -10.30
C SER A 105 3.89 0.71 -9.12
N GLY A 106 3.14 0.72 -8.00
CA GLY A 106 3.63 1.29 -6.74
C GLY A 106 4.90 0.57 -6.24
N TYR A 107 4.96 -0.75 -6.43
CA TYR A 107 6.15 -1.53 -6.09
C TYR A 107 7.39 -1.04 -6.87
N ALA A 108 7.25 -0.86 -8.20
CA ALA A 108 8.32 -0.33 -9.06
C ALA A 108 8.71 1.11 -8.69
N ALA A 109 7.74 1.95 -8.27
CA ALA A 109 8.00 3.30 -7.79
C ALA A 109 8.91 3.31 -6.56
N ALA A 110 8.60 2.49 -5.54
CA ALA A 110 9.44 2.36 -4.34
C ALA A 110 10.84 1.82 -4.67
N LEU A 111 10.91 0.71 -5.44
CA LEU A 111 12.19 0.08 -5.81
C LEU A 111 13.08 0.97 -6.68
N GLY A 112 12.50 1.85 -7.48
CA GLY A 112 13.28 2.80 -8.28
C GLY A 112 13.73 4.00 -7.49
N THR A 113 12.83 4.55 -6.67
CA THR A 113 13.03 5.84 -6.01
C THR A 113 13.97 5.73 -4.80
N ILE A 114 13.71 4.80 -3.89
CA ILE A 114 14.49 4.72 -2.64
C ILE A 114 16.00 4.53 -2.91
N PRO A 115 16.44 3.56 -3.75
CA PRO A 115 17.86 3.41 -4.04
C PRO A 115 18.45 4.53 -4.89
N ALA A 116 17.64 5.32 -5.57
CA ALA A 116 18.09 6.49 -6.31
C ALA A 116 18.38 7.69 -5.38
N LEU A 117 17.63 7.79 -4.27
CA LEU A 117 17.74 8.93 -3.34
C LEU A 117 18.84 8.75 -2.31
N VAL A 118 19.11 7.53 -1.85
CA VAL A 118 20.06 7.25 -0.76
C VAL A 118 20.98 6.07 -1.10
N GLY A 119 22.14 6.02 -0.47
CA GLY A 119 23.14 4.99 -0.68
C GLY A 119 23.94 4.65 0.59
N LYS A 120 25.07 3.98 0.42
CA LYS A 120 25.89 3.35 1.48
C LYS A 120 26.23 4.26 2.68
N ASN A 121 26.38 5.55 2.46
CA ASN A 121 26.77 6.51 3.51
C ASN A 121 25.57 7.17 4.20
N ASP A 122 24.36 6.85 3.77
CA ASP A 122 23.11 7.43 4.26
C ASP A 122 22.40 6.50 5.25
N VAL A 123 21.35 7.01 5.89
CA VAL A 123 20.56 6.27 6.87
C VAL A 123 19.09 6.30 6.46
N ILE A 124 18.48 5.12 6.45
CA ILE A 124 17.02 4.97 6.34
C ILE A 124 16.47 4.57 7.70
N ILE A 125 15.43 5.28 8.16
CA ILE A 125 14.66 4.95 9.37
C ILE A 125 13.23 4.64 8.95
N LEU A 126 12.83 3.36 9.08
CA LEU A 126 11.62 2.82 8.46
C LEU A 126 10.68 2.24 9.52
N ASP A 127 9.36 2.53 9.40
CA ASP A 127 8.35 1.90 10.25
C ASP A 127 8.26 0.40 9.96
N LYS A 128 8.12 -0.39 11.01
CA LYS A 128 8.13 -1.86 10.95
C LYS A 128 7.00 -2.44 10.10
N LEU A 129 5.88 -1.75 9.97
CA LEU A 129 4.71 -2.22 9.21
C LEU A 129 4.64 -1.66 7.78
N CYS A 130 5.67 -0.96 7.33
CA CYS A 130 5.76 -0.52 5.94
C CYS A 130 5.64 -1.67 4.94
N HIS A 131 5.03 -1.38 3.80
CA HIS A 131 4.85 -2.32 2.70
C HIS A 131 6.19 -2.93 2.24
N ALA A 132 6.14 -4.18 1.78
CA ALA A 132 7.32 -4.91 1.32
C ALA A 132 8.16 -4.13 0.29
N SER A 133 7.55 -3.38 -0.61
CA SER A 133 8.26 -2.57 -1.60
C SER A 133 9.17 -1.50 -0.99
N LEU A 134 8.76 -0.89 0.12
CA LEU A 134 9.56 0.10 0.85
C LEU A 134 10.74 -0.56 1.55
N ILE A 135 10.51 -1.73 2.16
CA ILE A 135 11.56 -2.54 2.80
C ILE A 135 12.59 -3.03 1.76
N ASP A 136 12.11 -3.52 0.62
CA ASP A 136 12.98 -4.03 -0.44
C ASP A 136 13.77 -2.91 -1.11
N GLY A 137 13.13 -1.76 -1.36
CA GLY A 137 13.81 -0.55 -1.81
C GLY A 137 14.88 -0.07 -0.83
N ALA A 138 14.58 -0.07 0.47
CA ALA A 138 15.53 0.29 1.52
C ALA A 138 16.73 -0.65 1.56
N LYS A 139 16.52 -1.95 1.47
CA LYS A 139 17.60 -2.95 1.40
C LYS A 139 18.45 -2.78 0.15
N LEU A 140 17.81 -2.55 -0.99
CA LEU A 140 18.48 -2.40 -2.28
C LEU A 140 19.36 -1.15 -2.35
N SER A 141 19.07 -0.11 -1.57
CA SER A 141 19.84 1.14 -1.53
C SER A 141 21.27 0.96 -0.99
N GLY A 142 21.49 -0.05 -0.16
CA GLY A 142 22.74 -0.25 0.58
C GLY A 142 22.93 0.74 1.74
N ALA A 143 21.97 1.62 2.02
CA ALA A 143 21.99 2.53 3.16
C ALA A 143 21.91 1.79 4.49
N THR A 144 22.35 2.43 5.57
CA THR A 144 22.18 1.87 6.91
C THR A 144 20.70 1.89 7.29
N LEU A 145 20.09 0.70 7.39
CA LEU A 145 18.68 0.56 7.70
C LEU A 145 18.45 0.44 9.21
N ARG A 146 17.58 1.29 9.75
CA ARG A 146 17.03 1.22 11.11
C ARG A 146 15.52 1.07 11.06
N ILE A 147 14.98 0.12 11.81
CA ILE A 147 13.54 -0.16 11.85
C ILE A 147 13.02 0.21 13.23
N PHE A 148 12.01 1.07 13.28
CA PHE A 148 11.33 1.40 14.54
C PHE A 148 9.99 0.66 14.66
N PRO A 149 9.55 0.33 15.89
CA PRO A 149 8.25 -0.27 16.11
C PRO A 149 7.14 0.65 15.61
N HIS A 150 6.10 0.04 15.08
CA HIS A 150 4.98 0.73 14.44
C HIS A 150 4.47 1.94 15.24
N ASN A 151 4.45 3.10 14.58
CA ASN A 151 4.01 4.41 15.11
C ASN A 151 4.70 4.83 16.43
N HIS A 152 5.88 4.27 16.75
CA HIS A 152 6.57 4.52 18.03
C HIS A 152 7.54 5.71 17.91
N LEU A 153 7.04 6.94 18.11
CA LEU A 153 7.78 8.21 17.98
C LEU A 153 9.04 8.28 18.84
N GLY A 154 9.01 7.78 20.08
CA GLY A 154 10.19 7.78 20.95
C GLY A 154 11.34 6.94 20.39
N LYS A 155 11.03 5.83 19.69
CA LYS A 155 12.07 5.00 19.05
C LYS A 155 12.54 5.63 17.73
N LEU A 156 11.63 6.26 16.98
CA LEU A 156 11.99 7.07 15.82
C LEU A 156 12.99 8.17 16.22
N LYS A 157 12.70 8.95 17.26
CA LYS A 157 13.60 9.99 17.81
C LYS A 157 14.96 9.40 18.17
N SER A 158 15.01 8.30 18.94
CA SER A 158 16.28 7.66 19.32
C SER A 158 17.11 7.23 18.11
N HIS A 159 16.49 6.80 17.01
CA HIS A 159 17.20 6.45 15.79
C HIS A 159 17.72 7.69 15.03
N LEU A 160 16.99 8.79 15.05
CA LEU A 160 17.43 10.08 14.49
C LEU A 160 18.63 10.64 15.25
N GLU A 161 18.57 10.65 16.60
CA GLU A 161 19.70 11.02 17.47
C GLU A 161 20.93 10.18 17.18
N TRP A 162 20.79 8.86 17.14
CA TRP A 162 21.86 7.94 16.79
C TRP A 162 22.47 8.24 15.40
N ALA A 163 21.63 8.50 14.38
CA ALA A 163 22.09 8.76 13.04
C ALA A 163 22.95 10.04 12.96
N ARG A 164 22.54 11.11 13.64
CA ARG A 164 23.29 12.37 13.71
C ARG A 164 24.59 12.25 14.48
N GLN A 165 24.60 11.49 15.57
CA GLN A 165 25.82 11.22 16.34
C GLN A 165 26.83 10.39 15.53
N LYS A 166 26.36 9.40 14.75
CA LYS A 166 27.23 8.53 13.95
C LYS A 166 27.87 9.27 12.78
N ASN A 167 27.10 10.08 12.07
CA ASN A 167 27.56 10.90 10.92
C ASN A 167 26.65 12.10 10.74
N SER A 168 27.11 13.26 11.15
CA SER A 168 26.35 14.52 11.04
C SER A 168 26.03 14.92 9.60
N ALA A 169 26.86 14.50 8.63
CA ALA A 169 26.72 14.81 7.21
C ALA A 169 25.85 13.77 6.44
N ALA A 170 25.47 12.65 7.07
CA ALA A 170 24.64 11.65 6.41
C ALA A 170 23.24 12.20 6.06
N ARG A 171 22.75 11.87 4.87
CA ARG A 171 21.33 12.05 4.57
C ARG A 171 20.54 11.04 5.39
N ILE A 172 19.49 11.50 6.03
CA ILE A 172 18.58 10.65 6.80
C ILE A 172 17.22 10.71 6.12
N VAL A 173 16.67 9.55 5.77
CA VAL A 173 15.33 9.44 5.20
C VAL A 173 14.43 8.64 6.15
N ILE A 174 13.36 9.27 6.63
CA ILE A 174 12.28 8.61 7.33
C ILE A 174 11.33 8.04 6.27
N ILE A 175 10.98 6.76 6.36
CA ILE A 175 10.02 6.11 5.46
C ILE A 175 8.85 5.58 6.27
N THR A 176 7.64 5.99 5.92
CA THR A 176 6.40 5.52 6.53
C THR A 176 5.25 5.49 5.54
N GLU A 177 4.15 4.84 5.92
CA GLU A 177 2.86 4.92 5.20
C GLU A 177 1.93 5.90 5.91
N SER A 178 1.07 6.58 5.17
CA SER A 178 0.03 7.43 5.76
C SER A 178 -1.12 6.61 6.36
N VAL A 179 -1.47 5.51 5.68
CA VAL A 179 -2.44 4.50 6.13
C VAL A 179 -1.85 3.13 5.92
N PHE A 180 -1.74 2.34 6.97
CA PHE A 180 -1.10 1.03 6.92
C PHE A 180 -2.02 -0.04 6.37
N SER A 181 -1.52 -0.80 5.40
CA SER A 181 -2.32 -1.68 4.54
C SER A 181 -3.06 -2.80 5.26
N MET A 182 -2.52 -3.30 6.38
CA MET A 182 -3.07 -4.45 7.11
C MET A 182 -3.81 -4.07 8.39
N ASP A 183 -3.53 -2.89 8.94
CA ASP A 183 -4.11 -2.42 10.18
C ASP A 183 -5.14 -1.31 9.96
N GLY A 184 -5.07 -0.59 8.83
CA GLY A 184 -6.00 0.46 8.47
C GLY A 184 -5.86 1.74 9.31
N ASP A 185 -4.90 1.77 10.22
CA ASP A 185 -4.59 2.92 11.07
C ASP A 185 -3.71 3.95 10.35
N ARG A 186 -3.59 5.13 10.92
CA ARG A 186 -2.87 6.27 10.35
C ARG A 186 -1.54 6.49 11.06
N ALA A 187 -0.55 6.97 10.31
CA ALA A 187 0.67 7.51 10.90
C ALA A 187 0.39 8.77 11.71
N PRO A 188 1.09 9.01 12.83
CA PRO A 188 1.09 10.29 13.55
C PRO A 188 1.97 11.31 12.77
N LEU A 189 1.43 11.75 11.62
CA LEU A 189 2.18 12.52 10.64
C LEU A 189 2.70 13.87 11.17
N PRO A 190 1.94 14.65 11.95
CA PRO A 190 2.43 15.92 12.52
C PRO A 190 3.69 15.73 13.36
N GLU A 191 3.72 14.72 14.21
CA GLU A 191 4.85 14.44 15.09
C GLU A 191 6.05 13.89 14.29
N ILE A 192 5.80 13.10 13.24
CA ILE A 192 6.87 12.63 12.34
C ILE A 192 7.49 13.80 11.59
N VAL A 193 6.68 14.73 11.07
CA VAL A 193 7.15 15.94 10.39
C VAL A 193 7.96 16.81 11.36
N LYS A 194 7.50 17.00 12.59
CA LYS A 194 8.26 17.71 13.60
C LYS A 194 9.64 17.09 13.82
N LEU A 195 9.71 15.79 14.02
CA LEU A 195 10.99 15.09 14.17
C LEU A 195 11.87 15.19 12.90
N LYS A 196 11.26 15.10 11.71
CA LYS A 196 11.96 15.34 10.44
C LYS A 196 12.64 16.70 10.43
N MET A 197 11.94 17.75 10.83
CA MET A 197 12.48 19.12 10.86
C MET A 197 13.55 19.28 11.94
N ASP A 198 13.30 18.80 13.16
CA ASP A 198 14.24 18.91 14.30
C ASP A 198 15.61 18.26 13.99
N PHE A 199 15.62 17.21 13.17
CA PHE A 199 16.84 16.47 12.82
C PHE A 199 17.34 16.70 11.40
N GLY A 200 16.73 17.60 10.62
CA GLY A 200 17.11 17.85 9.22
C GLY A 200 17.05 16.58 8.36
N ALA A 201 16.06 15.72 8.61
CA ALA A 201 15.84 14.51 7.82
C ALA A 201 14.90 14.78 6.63
N GLN A 202 14.81 13.86 5.69
CA GLN A 202 13.81 13.83 4.63
C GLN A 202 12.68 12.86 4.97
N LEU A 203 11.49 13.12 4.47
CA LEU A 203 10.32 12.26 4.65
C LEU A 203 9.86 11.69 3.32
N PHE A 204 9.89 10.37 3.21
CA PHE A 204 9.24 9.59 2.16
C PHE A 204 7.92 9.05 2.72
N LEU A 205 6.79 9.52 2.20
CA LEU A 205 5.46 9.13 2.63
C LEU A 205 4.76 8.33 1.54
N ASP A 206 4.41 7.07 1.84
CA ASP A 206 3.55 6.27 0.98
C ASP A 206 2.08 6.52 1.32
N GLU A 207 1.36 7.12 0.40
CA GLU A 207 -0.05 7.44 0.52
C GLU A 207 -0.97 6.49 -0.28
N ALA A 208 -0.47 5.32 -0.65
CA ALA A 208 -1.19 4.38 -1.51
C ALA A 208 -2.60 3.99 -1.01
N HIS A 209 -2.83 4.02 0.30
CA HIS A 209 -4.13 3.73 0.92
C HIS A 209 -4.90 4.99 1.36
N ALA A 210 -4.31 6.16 1.25
CA ALA A 210 -4.93 7.44 1.60
C ALA A 210 -5.44 8.20 0.37
N VAL A 211 -4.69 8.17 -0.74
CA VAL A 211 -5.08 8.87 -1.97
C VAL A 211 -6.42 8.37 -2.50
N GLY A 212 -7.26 9.29 -2.94
CA GLY A 212 -8.65 9.05 -3.34
C GLY A 212 -9.63 8.93 -2.17
N VAL A 213 -9.16 8.67 -0.95
CA VAL A 213 -9.98 8.36 0.24
C VAL A 213 -9.97 9.48 1.26
N ILE A 214 -8.80 10.01 1.60
CA ILE A 214 -8.54 10.96 2.69
C ILE A 214 -8.19 12.33 2.13
N GLY A 215 -8.55 13.37 2.87
CA GLY A 215 -8.26 14.75 2.55
C GLY A 215 -9.13 15.35 1.45
N ARG A 216 -9.12 16.68 1.34
CA ARG A 216 -9.85 17.41 0.31
C ARG A 216 -9.45 16.92 -1.09
N ASN A 217 -10.42 16.64 -1.93
CA ASN A 217 -10.22 16.08 -3.28
C ASN A 217 -9.46 14.73 -3.29
N GLY A 218 -9.44 13.99 -2.17
CA GLY A 218 -8.74 12.71 -2.07
C GLY A 218 -7.23 12.81 -2.20
N ARG A 219 -6.62 13.93 -1.81
CA ARG A 219 -5.19 14.18 -1.98
C ARG A 219 -4.30 13.40 -1.00
N GLY A 220 -4.87 12.81 0.05
CA GLY A 220 -4.16 12.00 1.04
C GLY A 220 -4.06 12.65 2.41
N LEU A 221 -3.39 11.95 3.35
CA LEU A 221 -3.28 12.36 4.75
C LEU A 221 -2.44 13.64 4.91
N ALA A 222 -1.34 13.75 4.17
CA ALA A 222 -0.51 14.96 4.22
C ALA A 222 -1.30 16.23 3.90
N PHE A 223 -2.28 16.13 3.01
CA PHE A 223 -3.19 17.23 2.69
C PHE A 223 -4.24 17.48 3.77
N GLU A 224 -4.78 16.42 4.36
CA GLU A 224 -5.76 16.55 5.46
C GLU A 224 -5.15 17.26 6.66
N GLU A 225 -3.87 16.97 6.96
CA GLU A 225 -3.12 17.54 8.05
C GLU A 225 -2.43 18.90 7.71
N ASN A 226 -2.61 19.42 6.48
CA ASN A 226 -1.94 20.62 5.96
C ASN A 226 -0.39 20.54 6.00
N LEU A 227 0.16 19.35 5.79
CA LEU A 227 1.60 19.05 5.84
C LEU A 227 2.17 18.59 4.50
N SER A 228 1.43 18.77 3.39
CA SER A 228 1.87 18.27 2.07
C SER A 228 3.19 18.87 1.60
N GLN A 229 3.47 20.13 1.96
CA GLN A 229 4.71 20.82 1.62
C GLN A 229 5.92 20.34 2.45
N GLU A 230 5.67 19.68 3.58
CA GLU A 230 6.70 19.14 4.46
C GLU A 230 7.10 17.70 4.08
N VAL A 231 6.41 17.09 3.12
CA VAL A 231 6.73 15.75 2.62
C VAL A 231 7.63 15.86 1.40
N ASP A 232 8.90 15.41 1.53
CA ASP A 232 9.89 15.55 0.45
C ASP A 232 9.57 14.62 -0.73
N VAL A 233 9.05 13.43 -0.45
CA VAL A 233 8.69 12.43 -1.46
C VAL A 233 7.29 11.90 -1.16
N GLN A 234 6.33 12.25 -1.99
CA GLN A 234 4.97 11.73 -1.93
C GLN A 234 4.81 10.58 -2.93
N MET A 235 4.67 9.37 -2.42
CA MET A 235 4.40 8.19 -3.24
C MET A 235 2.91 7.87 -3.22
N GLY A 236 2.39 7.43 -4.35
CA GLY A 236 1.03 6.91 -4.45
C GLY A 236 0.89 5.81 -5.50
N THR A 237 -0.30 5.24 -5.55
CA THR A 237 -0.63 4.22 -6.55
C THR A 237 -1.88 4.61 -7.35
N LEU A 238 -1.89 4.21 -8.61
CA LEU A 238 -3.05 4.34 -9.51
C LEU A 238 -3.96 3.10 -9.43
N SER A 239 -3.52 2.04 -8.73
CA SER A 239 -4.16 0.71 -8.78
C SER A 239 -5.16 0.43 -7.65
N LYS A 240 -5.44 1.41 -6.79
CA LYS A 240 -6.41 1.27 -5.69
C LYS A 240 -7.61 2.19 -5.93
N ALA A 241 -7.73 3.28 -5.17
CA ALA A 241 -8.87 4.20 -5.31
C ALA A 241 -9.03 4.81 -6.72
N LEU A 242 -7.95 4.94 -7.50
CA LEU A 242 -8.02 5.44 -8.87
C LEU A 242 -8.43 4.35 -9.89
N GLY A 243 -8.50 3.08 -9.51
CA GLY A 243 -9.10 2.01 -10.32
C GLY A 243 -8.30 1.57 -11.55
N VAL A 244 -7.03 2.01 -11.72
CA VAL A 244 -6.23 1.71 -12.91
C VAL A 244 -5.04 0.81 -12.56
N SER A 245 -3.90 0.95 -13.20
CA SER A 245 -2.63 0.30 -12.85
C SER A 245 -1.50 1.33 -12.89
N GLY A 246 -0.51 1.16 -12.04
CA GLY A 246 0.65 2.03 -11.97
C GLY A 246 0.94 2.56 -10.57
N GLY A 247 2.09 3.23 -10.44
CA GLY A 247 2.48 4.00 -9.26
C GLY A 247 3.04 5.34 -9.69
N TYR A 248 3.19 6.26 -8.76
CA TYR A 248 3.76 7.57 -9.03
C TYR A 248 4.54 8.10 -7.83
N ILE A 249 5.47 8.99 -8.13
CA ILE A 249 6.19 9.82 -7.17
C ILE A 249 5.91 11.28 -7.50
N CYS A 250 5.60 12.09 -6.49
CA CYS A 250 5.47 13.53 -6.59
C CYS A 250 6.45 14.22 -5.63
N GLY A 251 6.96 15.38 -6.03
CA GLY A 251 7.88 16.19 -5.24
C GLY A 251 8.53 17.31 -6.05
N SER A 252 9.76 17.71 -5.69
CA SER A 252 10.46 18.76 -6.40
C SER A 252 10.85 18.33 -7.83
N ARG A 253 10.99 19.31 -8.71
CA ARG A 253 11.44 19.09 -10.10
C ARG A 253 12.82 18.46 -10.14
N ASN A 254 13.76 18.96 -9.35
CA ASN A 254 15.12 18.44 -9.31
C ASN A 254 15.15 16.97 -8.87
N MET A 255 14.32 16.57 -7.86
CA MET A 255 14.21 15.18 -7.45
C MET A 255 13.63 14.32 -8.58
N THR A 256 12.61 14.78 -9.26
CA THR A 256 11.97 14.03 -10.35
C THR A 256 12.92 13.85 -11.53
N GLU A 257 13.67 14.89 -11.90
CA GLU A 257 14.72 14.81 -12.93
C GLU A 257 15.85 13.86 -12.51
N TRP A 258 16.24 13.87 -11.23
CA TRP A 258 17.20 12.91 -10.70
C TRP A 258 16.69 11.47 -10.82
N LEU A 259 15.41 11.21 -10.51
CA LEU A 259 14.80 9.88 -10.66
C LEU A 259 14.78 9.41 -12.12
N ILE A 260 14.50 10.29 -13.08
CA ILE A 260 14.57 9.98 -14.51
C ILE A 260 15.96 9.44 -14.89
N ASN A 261 17.03 9.95 -14.26
CA ASN A 261 18.41 9.57 -14.55
C ASN A 261 18.95 8.42 -13.67
N ARG A 262 18.28 8.06 -12.58
CA ARG A 262 18.83 7.12 -11.58
C ARG A 262 17.89 5.98 -11.18
N ALA A 263 16.58 6.14 -11.32
CA ALA A 263 15.61 5.13 -10.92
C ALA A 263 15.61 3.94 -11.90
N ARG A 264 16.24 2.84 -11.52
CA ARG A 264 16.45 1.67 -12.40
C ARG A 264 15.14 1.07 -12.90
N SER A 265 14.10 0.99 -12.06
CA SER A 265 12.78 0.47 -12.45
C SER A 265 12.05 1.39 -13.44
N PHE A 266 12.45 2.65 -13.58
CA PHE A 266 11.99 3.57 -14.61
C PHE A 266 12.82 3.43 -15.90
N ILE A 267 14.15 3.47 -15.78
CA ILE A 267 15.07 3.48 -16.92
C ILE A 267 14.98 2.18 -17.74
N PHE A 268 14.94 1.03 -17.06
CA PHE A 268 15.07 -0.29 -17.67
C PHE A 268 13.73 -1.03 -17.84
N SER A 269 12.61 -0.32 -17.73
CA SER A 269 11.27 -0.85 -17.99
C SER A 269 10.68 -0.26 -19.27
N THR A 270 9.96 -1.08 -20.02
CA THR A 270 9.06 -0.58 -21.06
C THR A 270 8.03 0.36 -20.46
N ALA A 271 7.72 1.44 -21.15
CA ALA A 271 6.70 2.40 -20.70
C ALA A 271 5.33 1.72 -20.52
N PRO A 272 4.54 2.13 -19.52
CA PRO A 272 3.17 1.64 -19.38
C PRO A 272 2.34 1.91 -20.64
N PRO A 273 1.30 1.11 -20.94
CA PRO A 273 0.39 1.39 -22.05
C PRO A 273 -0.22 2.80 -21.95
N PRO A 274 -0.27 3.57 -23.07
CA PRO A 274 -0.82 4.93 -23.07
C PRO A 274 -2.29 4.98 -22.64
N ALA A 275 -3.04 3.92 -22.91
CA ALA A 275 -4.43 3.78 -22.48
C ALA A 275 -4.59 3.84 -20.94
N LEU A 276 -3.69 3.20 -20.21
CA LEU A 276 -3.70 3.23 -18.75
C LEU A 276 -3.33 4.62 -18.21
N ALA A 277 -2.41 5.32 -18.88
CA ALA A 277 -2.08 6.70 -18.52
C ALA A 277 -3.27 7.66 -18.75
N ALA A 278 -4.00 7.48 -19.84
CA ALA A 278 -5.21 8.26 -20.14
C ALA A 278 -6.34 7.98 -19.14
N ALA A 279 -6.59 6.71 -18.82
CA ALA A 279 -7.57 6.32 -17.81
C ALA A 279 -7.22 6.87 -16.41
N ALA A 280 -5.93 6.80 -16.03
CA ALA A 280 -5.47 7.32 -14.74
C ALA A 280 -5.63 8.86 -14.66
N LYS A 281 -5.35 9.58 -15.76
CA LYS A 281 -5.63 11.01 -15.83
C LYS A 281 -7.13 11.30 -15.66
N ALA A 282 -7.99 10.53 -16.33
CA ALA A 282 -9.45 10.68 -16.18
C ALA A 282 -9.89 10.40 -14.72
N ALA A 283 -9.25 9.44 -14.02
CA ALA A 283 -9.49 9.20 -12.60
C ALA A 283 -9.10 10.41 -11.74
N VAL A 284 -7.96 11.04 -12.00
CA VAL A 284 -7.54 12.27 -11.30
C VAL A 284 -8.54 13.39 -11.54
N ASP A 285 -8.98 13.62 -12.79
CA ASP A 285 -9.98 14.62 -13.13
C ASP A 285 -11.31 14.34 -12.42
N PHE A 286 -11.73 13.07 -12.37
CA PHE A 286 -12.92 12.65 -11.64
C PHE A 286 -12.82 12.97 -10.14
N LEU A 287 -11.68 12.69 -9.48
CA LEU A 287 -11.47 13.00 -8.07
C LEU A 287 -11.63 14.50 -7.76
N LEU A 288 -11.29 15.36 -8.69
CA LEU A 288 -11.41 16.82 -8.57
C LEU A 288 -12.84 17.32 -8.84
N SER A 289 -13.72 16.48 -9.38
CA SER A 289 -15.09 16.83 -9.71
C SER A 289 -16.06 16.69 -8.53
N ILE A 290 -17.26 17.26 -8.67
CA ILE A 290 -18.38 17.04 -7.73
C ILE A 290 -18.73 15.55 -7.64
N GLY A 291 -18.59 14.79 -8.72
CA GLY A 291 -18.79 13.33 -8.75
C GLY A 291 -17.82 12.60 -7.85
N GLY A 292 -16.54 12.98 -7.88
CA GLY A 292 -15.50 12.44 -7.01
C GLY A 292 -15.76 12.72 -5.54
N GLU A 293 -16.20 13.94 -5.21
CA GLU A 293 -16.56 14.28 -3.83
C GLU A 293 -17.75 13.45 -3.33
N LYS A 294 -18.83 13.36 -4.11
CA LYS A 294 -19.98 12.51 -3.77
C LYS A 294 -19.59 11.03 -3.57
N ARG A 295 -18.61 10.55 -4.38
CA ARG A 295 -18.10 9.18 -4.28
C ARG A 295 -17.32 8.95 -2.98
N ARG A 296 -16.46 9.90 -2.56
CA ARG A 296 -15.76 9.86 -1.27
C ARG A 296 -16.75 9.92 -0.09
N GLN A 297 -17.70 10.83 -0.13
CA GLN A 297 -18.73 10.94 0.91
C GLN A 297 -19.53 9.63 1.04
N ARG A 298 -19.83 8.96 -0.08
CA ARG A 298 -20.49 7.65 -0.05
C ARG A 298 -19.59 6.59 0.60
N LEU A 299 -18.29 6.59 0.31
CA LEU A 299 -17.34 5.69 0.96
C LEU A 299 -17.33 5.89 2.48
N TRP A 300 -17.21 7.13 2.94
CA TRP A 300 -17.19 7.43 4.37
C TRP A 300 -18.51 7.07 5.05
N ARG A 301 -19.67 7.35 4.44
CA ARG A 301 -20.95 6.85 4.95
C ARG A 301 -21.00 5.33 5.07
N ASN A 302 -20.41 4.61 4.12
CA ASN A 302 -20.31 3.16 4.18
C ASN A 302 -19.40 2.69 5.32
N ILE A 303 -18.33 3.41 5.59
CA ILE A 303 -17.43 3.17 6.75
C ILE A 303 -18.21 3.39 8.05
N ASP A 304 -18.94 4.50 8.17
CA ASP A 304 -19.73 4.83 9.36
C ASP A 304 -20.82 3.79 9.65
N ILE A 305 -21.54 3.34 8.64
CA ILE A 305 -22.54 2.25 8.79
C ILE A 305 -21.90 0.99 9.40
N LEU A 306 -20.76 0.55 8.88
CA LEU A 306 -20.10 -0.63 9.43
C LEU A 306 -19.53 -0.38 10.83
N ALA A 307 -19.01 0.83 11.06
CA ALA A 307 -18.50 1.28 12.36
C ALA A 307 -19.57 1.23 13.45
N GLU A 308 -20.74 1.77 13.18
CA GLU A 308 -21.91 1.76 14.08
C GLU A 308 -22.36 0.33 14.36
N GLU A 309 -22.55 -0.49 13.31
CA GLU A 309 -22.99 -1.87 13.46
C GLU A 309 -22.04 -2.73 14.28
N LEU A 310 -20.75 -2.51 14.19
CA LEU A 310 -19.74 -3.30 14.90
C LEU A 310 -19.19 -2.64 16.18
N SER A 311 -19.62 -1.41 16.48
CA SER A 311 -19.11 -0.59 17.59
C SER A 311 -17.58 -0.46 17.55
N ILE A 312 -17.04 -0.05 16.38
CA ILE A 312 -15.61 0.16 16.12
C ILE A 312 -15.38 1.58 15.59
N GLN A 313 -14.11 2.00 15.55
CA GLN A 313 -13.71 3.32 15.02
C GLN A 313 -12.64 3.13 13.93
N PRO A 314 -13.03 2.86 12.68
CA PRO A 314 -12.07 2.74 11.58
C PRO A 314 -11.42 4.09 11.26
N ALA A 315 -10.12 4.08 11.02
CA ALA A 315 -9.39 5.28 10.60
C ALA A 315 -9.32 5.43 9.07
N SER A 316 -9.76 4.41 8.33
CA SER A 316 -9.73 4.34 6.87
C SER A 316 -10.76 3.35 6.32
N ALA A 317 -10.73 3.13 5.00
CA ALA A 317 -11.57 2.12 4.34
C ALA A 317 -11.13 0.66 4.62
N ILE A 318 -10.11 0.45 5.46
CA ILE A 318 -9.59 -0.86 5.82
C ILE A 318 -9.97 -1.16 7.26
N VAL A 319 -10.66 -2.28 7.47
CA VAL A 319 -11.12 -2.71 8.80
C VAL A 319 -10.56 -4.10 9.09
N PRO A 320 -9.57 -4.22 9.97
CA PRO A 320 -9.04 -5.50 10.39
C PRO A 320 -9.91 -6.14 11.47
N TRP A 321 -10.16 -7.45 11.34
CA TRP A 321 -10.79 -8.29 12.37
C TRP A 321 -9.82 -9.37 12.81
N ILE A 322 -9.11 -9.12 13.91
CA ILE A 322 -8.03 -9.97 14.38
C ILE A 322 -8.61 -11.21 15.05
N ILE A 323 -8.26 -12.39 14.53
CA ILE A 323 -8.62 -13.70 15.07
C ILE A 323 -7.41 -14.30 15.81
N GLY A 324 -6.22 -14.20 15.21
CA GLY A 324 -4.94 -14.62 15.80
C GLY A 324 -4.40 -15.92 15.22
N ASP A 325 -5.17 -17.00 15.25
CA ASP A 325 -4.80 -18.29 14.67
C ASP A 325 -5.04 -18.33 13.16
N GLU A 326 -4.11 -18.93 12.41
CA GLU A 326 -4.17 -18.99 10.94
C GLU A 326 -5.29 -19.91 10.46
N LYS A 327 -5.52 -21.06 11.11
CA LYS A 327 -6.56 -22.03 10.73
C LYS A 327 -7.95 -21.48 11.02
N GLU A 328 -8.12 -20.87 12.21
CA GLU A 328 -9.38 -20.25 12.60
C GLU A 328 -9.72 -19.07 11.65
N THR A 329 -8.71 -18.32 11.23
CA THR A 329 -8.90 -17.21 10.28
C THR A 329 -9.32 -17.71 8.90
N LEU A 330 -8.74 -18.82 8.43
CA LEU A 330 -9.15 -19.46 7.18
C LEU A 330 -10.58 -19.99 7.26
N ALA A 331 -10.93 -20.66 8.36
CA ALA A 331 -12.29 -21.17 8.59
C ALA A 331 -13.31 -20.02 8.64
N ALA A 332 -12.98 -18.90 9.27
CA ALA A 332 -13.84 -17.72 9.31
C ALA A 332 -14.02 -17.08 7.91
N ALA A 333 -12.96 -17.00 7.12
CA ALA A 333 -13.04 -16.51 5.73
C ALA A 333 -13.91 -17.43 4.87
N GLN A 334 -13.79 -18.74 5.03
CA GLN A 334 -14.63 -19.71 4.32
C GLN A 334 -16.10 -19.60 4.75
N ASN A 335 -16.37 -19.48 6.05
CA ASN A 335 -17.73 -19.27 6.55
C ASN A 335 -18.38 -18.02 5.94
N LEU A 336 -17.64 -16.89 5.89
CA LEU A 336 -18.15 -15.69 5.23
C LEU A 336 -18.41 -15.92 3.74
N GLN A 337 -17.54 -16.66 3.05
CA GLN A 337 -17.72 -16.96 1.64
C GLN A 337 -18.96 -17.83 1.39
N ASP A 338 -19.23 -18.80 2.25
CA ASP A 338 -20.43 -19.65 2.17
C ASP A 338 -21.72 -18.85 2.45
N ASN A 339 -21.59 -17.73 3.15
CA ASN A 339 -22.65 -16.74 3.38
C ASN A 339 -22.68 -15.59 2.36
N GLY A 340 -21.96 -15.70 1.23
CA GLY A 340 -22.01 -14.75 0.12
C GLY A 340 -21.04 -13.56 0.21
N PHE A 341 -20.05 -13.60 1.09
CA PHE A 341 -19.08 -12.51 1.26
C PHE A 341 -17.65 -12.94 0.91
N LEU A 342 -16.98 -12.24 0.03
CA LEU A 342 -15.56 -12.44 -0.27
C LEU A 342 -14.70 -11.56 0.65
N VAL A 343 -14.02 -12.21 1.61
CA VAL A 343 -13.12 -11.54 2.58
C VAL A 343 -11.81 -12.30 2.70
N PRO A 344 -10.64 -11.66 2.53
CA PRO A 344 -9.37 -12.37 2.60
C PRO A 344 -8.95 -12.66 4.04
N ALA A 345 -8.42 -13.88 4.26
CA ALA A 345 -7.69 -14.26 5.45
C ALA A 345 -6.22 -13.82 5.31
N ILE A 346 -5.81 -12.83 6.08
CA ILE A 346 -4.43 -12.34 6.11
C ILE A 346 -3.65 -13.11 7.19
N ARG A 347 -2.53 -13.74 6.79
CA ARG A 347 -1.74 -14.65 7.62
C ARG A 347 -0.25 -14.30 7.51
N TYR A 348 0.56 -14.95 8.32
CA TYR A 348 2.02 -14.91 8.17
C TYR A 348 2.44 -15.30 6.73
N PRO A 349 3.44 -14.67 6.11
CA PRO A 349 4.33 -13.62 6.65
C PRO A 349 3.79 -12.19 6.48
N THR A 350 2.60 -11.99 5.91
CA THR A 350 2.03 -10.65 5.68
C THR A 350 1.77 -9.91 7.00
N VAL A 351 1.36 -10.65 8.03
CA VAL A 351 1.25 -10.17 9.42
C VAL A 351 2.06 -11.06 10.34
N ALA A 352 2.33 -10.61 11.56
CA ALA A 352 3.08 -11.40 12.54
C ALA A 352 2.34 -12.71 12.90
N LYS A 353 3.10 -13.75 13.29
CA LYS A 353 2.51 -14.99 13.80
C LYS A 353 1.61 -14.71 15.01
N GLY A 354 0.43 -15.33 15.03
CA GLY A 354 -0.58 -15.11 16.06
C GLY A 354 -1.34 -13.78 15.90
N ALA A 355 -1.22 -13.11 14.75
CA ALA A 355 -1.93 -11.89 14.41
C ALA A 355 -2.74 -12.03 13.11
N ALA A 356 -3.06 -13.28 12.73
CA ALA A 356 -3.90 -13.56 11.57
C ALA A 356 -5.27 -12.89 11.72
N ARG A 357 -5.80 -12.38 10.61
CA ARG A 357 -7.01 -11.56 10.60
C ARG A 357 -7.79 -11.67 9.32
N LEU A 358 -9.07 -11.39 9.38
CA LEU A 358 -9.85 -10.98 8.23
C LEU A 358 -9.60 -9.50 7.96
N ARG A 359 -9.42 -9.12 6.71
CA ARG A 359 -9.23 -7.72 6.31
C ARG A 359 -10.41 -7.29 5.44
N PHE A 360 -11.34 -6.59 6.03
CA PHE A 360 -12.45 -6.00 5.29
C PHE A 360 -12.00 -4.72 4.62
N THR A 361 -12.36 -4.58 3.35
CA THR A 361 -12.11 -3.37 2.58
C THR A 361 -13.44 -2.82 2.10
N LEU A 362 -13.72 -1.57 2.43
CA LEU A 362 -14.94 -0.89 2.05
C LEU A 362 -14.78 -0.13 0.75
N SER A 363 -15.83 -0.11 -0.06
CA SER A 363 -15.89 0.61 -1.32
C SER A 363 -17.12 1.52 -1.34
N ALA A 364 -17.01 2.63 -2.05
CA ALA A 364 -18.14 3.49 -2.37
C ALA A 364 -19.23 2.78 -3.20
N ALA A 365 -18.87 1.65 -3.84
CA ALA A 365 -19.79 0.83 -4.62
C ALA A 365 -20.68 -0.08 -3.76
N HIS A 366 -20.36 -0.32 -2.47
CA HIS A 366 -21.20 -1.09 -1.57
C HIS A 366 -22.50 -0.37 -1.25
N GLU A 367 -23.54 -1.16 -0.94
CA GLU A 367 -24.84 -0.69 -0.48
C GLU A 367 -24.99 -0.89 1.04
N ALA A 368 -25.79 -0.05 1.70
CA ALA A 368 -26.02 -0.11 3.14
C ALA A 368 -26.55 -1.47 3.61
N THR A 369 -27.41 -2.12 2.82
CA THR A 369 -27.93 -3.46 3.08
C THR A 369 -26.84 -4.52 3.11
N GLN A 370 -25.84 -4.44 2.20
CA GLN A 370 -24.70 -5.34 2.14
C GLN A 370 -23.83 -5.18 3.38
N LEU A 371 -23.61 -3.95 3.85
CA LEU A 371 -22.81 -3.65 5.04
C LEU A 371 -23.47 -4.18 6.32
N ARG A 372 -24.79 -3.98 6.47
CA ARG A 372 -25.53 -4.52 7.62
C ARG A 372 -25.54 -6.04 7.62
N SER A 373 -25.72 -6.66 6.45
CA SER A 373 -25.65 -8.12 6.31
C SER A 373 -24.28 -8.66 6.65
N LEU A 374 -23.19 -8.00 6.20
CA LEU A 374 -21.83 -8.33 6.58
C LEU A 374 -21.62 -8.20 8.10
N ALA A 375 -22.07 -7.10 8.71
CA ALA A 375 -21.93 -6.87 10.16
C ALA A 375 -22.64 -7.98 10.96
N ALA A 376 -23.83 -8.41 10.54
CA ALA A 376 -24.55 -9.52 11.15
C ALA A 376 -23.77 -10.83 11.03
N ALA A 377 -23.12 -11.09 9.90
CA ALA A 377 -22.27 -12.27 9.71
C ALA A 377 -21.01 -12.21 10.60
N ILE A 378 -20.35 -11.05 10.68
CA ILE A 378 -19.16 -10.85 11.54
C ILE A 378 -19.50 -11.06 13.02
N LYS A 379 -20.65 -10.58 13.50
CA LYS A 379 -21.09 -10.74 14.89
C LYS A 379 -21.21 -12.21 15.32
N ARG A 380 -21.37 -13.12 14.36
CA ARG A 380 -21.43 -14.58 14.58
C ARG A 380 -20.06 -15.27 14.56
N LEU A 381 -19.01 -14.57 14.10
CA LEU A 381 -17.67 -15.13 14.06
C LEU A 381 -17.06 -15.21 15.46
N PRO A 382 -16.12 -16.15 15.70
CA PRO A 382 -15.35 -16.18 16.94
C PRO A 382 -14.66 -14.84 17.18
N LYS A 383 -14.85 -14.27 18.36
CA LYS A 383 -14.08 -13.09 18.80
C LYS A 383 -12.80 -13.58 19.44
N ARG A 384 -11.69 -12.90 19.14
CA ARG A 384 -10.47 -13.13 19.89
C ARG A 384 -10.72 -12.87 21.38
N ASP A 385 -10.40 -13.84 22.20
CA ASP A 385 -10.29 -13.64 23.65
C ASP A 385 -9.16 -12.64 23.93
N ARG A 386 -9.50 -11.38 24.19
CA ARG A 386 -8.55 -10.30 24.47
C ARG A 386 -7.75 -10.53 25.74
N THR A 387 -8.14 -11.50 26.57
CA THR A 387 -7.44 -11.86 27.81
C THR A 387 -6.22 -12.74 27.55
N LYS A 388 -6.14 -13.38 26.37
CA LYS A 388 -4.96 -14.18 25.99
C LYS A 388 -3.90 -13.28 25.38
N PRO A 389 -2.72 -13.12 26.04
CA PRO A 389 -1.63 -12.36 25.48
C PRO A 389 -1.19 -12.95 24.13
N ILE A 390 -0.79 -12.10 23.19
CA ILE A 390 -0.09 -12.57 21.97
C ILE A 390 1.14 -13.32 22.47
N ARG A 391 1.19 -14.65 22.25
CA ARG A 391 2.39 -15.45 22.58
C ARG A 391 3.57 -14.83 21.80
N ARG A 392 4.29 -13.95 22.47
CA ARG A 392 5.61 -13.54 22.00
C ARG A 392 6.46 -14.81 22.04
N LEU A 393 6.70 -15.41 20.88
CA LEU A 393 7.71 -16.44 20.77
C LEU A 393 9.01 -15.81 21.25
N ARG A 394 9.52 -16.30 22.40
CA ARG A 394 10.87 -15.97 22.85
C ARG A 394 11.79 -16.29 21.67
N SER A 395 12.54 -15.30 21.22
CA SER A 395 13.64 -15.54 20.30
C SER A 395 14.50 -16.64 20.93
N ALA A 396 14.71 -17.73 20.22
CA ALA A 396 15.73 -18.70 20.58
C ALA A 396 17.07 -17.95 20.56
N ARG A 397 17.51 -17.47 21.70
CA ARG A 397 18.87 -16.95 21.88
C ARG A 397 19.79 -18.13 21.62
N GLY A 398 20.70 -17.93 20.68
CA GLY A 398 21.74 -18.87 20.34
C GLY A 398 22.46 -19.38 21.60
N ARG A 399 22.77 -20.65 21.61
CA ARG A 399 23.73 -21.24 22.57
C ARG A 399 25.06 -20.52 22.36
N PRO A 400 25.79 -20.19 23.44
CA PRO A 400 27.16 -19.69 23.30
C PRO A 400 28.01 -20.79 22.67
N VAL A 401 28.75 -20.43 21.64
CA VAL A 401 29.81 -21.28 21.07
C VAL A 401 30.87 -21.42 22.15
N ALA A 402 31.11 -22.66 22.58
CA ALA A 402 32.18 -22.99 23.51
C ALA A 402 33.52 -22.62 22.84
N GLU A 403 34.29 -21.77 23.51
CA GLU A 403 35.71 -21.54 23.20
C GLU A 403 36.45 -22.89 23.33
N GLN A 404 36.89 -23.42 22.20
CA GLN A 404 37.94 -24.44 22.23
C GLN A 404 39.27 -23.75 22.53
N ARG A 405 39.76 -23.93 23.75
CA ARG A 405 41.17 -23.65 24.09
C ARG A 405 42.02 -24.62 23.30
N THR A 406 42.78 -24.11 22.34
CA THR A 406 43.96 -24.83 21.82
C THR A 406 45.16 -24.42 22.69
N GLY A 407 45.63 -25.31 23.55
CA GLY A 407 46.98 -25.28 24.07
C GLY A 407 47.91 -25.90 23.01
N HIS A 408 48.87 -25.21 22.62
CA HIS A 408 50.32 -25.39 22.48
C HIS A 408 50.87 -24.33 21.57
#